data_a384cae1772707eb8279b97a3446edb2
#
_entry.id   a384cae1772707eb8279b97a3446edb2
#
_cell.length_a   1.000
_cell.length_b   1.000
_cell.length_c   1.000
_cell.angle_alpha   90.00
_cell.angle_beta   90.00
_cell.angle_gamma   90.00
#
_symmetry.space_group_name_H-M   'P 1'
#
loop_
_entity.id
_entity.type
_entity.pdbx_description
1 polymer ?
#
loop_
_entity_poly.entity_id
_entity_poly.type
_entity_poly.pdbx_seq_one_letter_code
_entity_poly.pdbx_strand_id
1 'polypeptide(L)'
;MTYKYFFGSDNRSIPYLNTLIENYDSIKVVTTEPRNTGRGRKILNNPVEDYCRSNNVEYSYYSNSKYYDDMDFGICVSFGSIFSNDFLNKHPSIFNIHLSILPNLVGPSPVETTILNGDTLFGYTIFKIINEVDKGPILFKNQIDIVNNYSSNVYQELSEDFKINFNSIDFNSSLKDQVGEVTRSYKFTKNDYLISKEDTLINAKNKIKAFDVLGPAFIKYDSKIIKIHKYTENNSTFTYELKDGLLYLDEITPEGKKRMKANDYMRGLQWKYQQ
;
A
#
# COMPACT_ATOMS: atom_id res chain seq x y z
N MET A 1 -9.86 -18.54 -27.40
CA MET A 1 -9.96 -18.70 -25.94
C MET A 1 -9.55 -17.37 -25.33
N THR A 2 -10.35 -16.78 -24.46
CA THR A 2 -10.04 -15.51 -23.80
C THR A 2 -9.59 -15.76 -22.37
N TYR A 3 -8.74 -14.88 -21.83
CA TYR A 3 -8.13 -14.99 -20.51
C TYR A 3 -8.43 -13.75 -19.68
N LYS A 4 -8.46 -13.92 -18.36
CA LYS A 4 -8.42 -12.81 -17.42
C LYS A 4 -6.97 -12.40 -17.19
N TYR A 5 -6.74 -11.11 -17.10
CA TYR A 5 -5.39 -10.56 -16.89
C TYR A 5 -5.30 -9.85 -15.54
N PHE A 6 -4.18 -10.04 -14.88
CA PHE A 6 -3.87 -9.32 -13.66
C PHE A 6 -2.65 -8.44 -13.85
N PHE A 7 -2.75 -7.17 -13.46
CA PHE A 7 -1.68 -6.18 -13.50
C PHE A 7 -1.30 -5.75 -12.08
N GLY A 8 -0.11 -6.12 -11.62
CA GLY A 8 0.37 -5.80 -10.28
C GLY A 8 1.90 -5.86 -10.18
N SER A 9 2.50 -5.18 -9.20
CA SER A 9 3.95 -5.14 -9.06
C SER A 9 4.46 -5.10 -7.62
N ASP A 10 3.62 -4.97 -6.61
CA ASP A 10 4.07 -4.96 -5.22
C ASP A 10 3.28 -5.94 -4.32
N ASN A 11 3.75 -6.10 -3.07
CA ASN A 11 3.17 -7.04 -2.12
C ASN A 11 1.68 -6.81 -1.86
N ARG A 12 1.19 -5.58 -1.94
CA ARG A 12 -0.22 -5.22 -1.70
C ARG A 12 -1.16 -5.81 -2.75
N SER A 13 -0.65 -6.11 -3.94
CA SER A 13 -1.43 -6.68 -5.03
C SER A 13 -1.57 -8.22 -4.96
N ILE A 14 -0.68 -8.92 -4.26
CA ILE A 14 -0.64 -10.39 -4.20
C ILE A 14 -1.93 -11.01 -3.63
N PRO A 15 -2.54 -10.51 -2.54
CA PRO A 15 -3.79 -11.09 -2.03
C PRO A 15 -4.95 -11.03 -3.03
N TYR A 16 -5.01 -9.97 -3.84
CA TYR A 16 -6.01 -9.83 -4.92
C TYR A 16 -5.73 -10.81 -6.05
N LEU A 17 -4.47 -11.00 -6.43
CA LEU A 17 -4.07 -12.03 -7.40
C LEU A 17 -4.47 -13.42 -6.93
N ASN A 18 -4.26 -13.75 -5.65
CA ASN A 18 -4.67 -15.03 -5.08
C ASN A 18 -6.17 -15.26 -5.22
N THR A 19 -6.98 -14.25 -4.91
CA THR A 19 -8.43 -14.33 -5.09
C THR A 19 -8.82 -14.64 -6.53
N LEU A 20 -8.14 -14.03 -7.51
CA LEU A 20 -8.40 -14.31 -8.93
C LEU A 20 -8.00 -15.74 -9.33
N ILE A 21 -6.84 -16.21 -8.88
CA ILE A 21 -6.36 -17.57 -9.15
C ILE A 21 -7.31 -18.62 -8.57
N GLU A 22 -7.88 -18.37 -7.39
CA GLU A 22 -8.84 -19.28 -6.76
C GLU A 22 -10.20 -19.35 -7.50
N ASN A 23 -10.54 -18.30 -8.26
CA ASN A 23 -11.87 -18.18 -8.89
C ASN A 23 -11.88 -18.34 -10.42
N TYR A 24 -10.72 -18.33 -11.07
CA TYR A 24 -10.61 -18.49 -12.52
C TYR A 24 -9.60 -19.59 -12.88
N ASP A 25 -9.95 -20.46 -13.82
CA ASP A 25 -9.11 -21.58 -14.26
C ASP A 25 -7.78 -21.13 -14.86
N SER A 26 -7.73 -19.92 -15.42
CA SER A 26 -6.49 -19.39 -16.00
C SER A 26 -6.42 -17.88 -15.90
N ILE A 27 -5.36 -17.40 -15.27
CA ILE A 27 -5.00 -15.99 -15.12
C ILE A 27 -3.64 -15.76 -15.79
N LYS A 28 -3.53 -14.74 -16.61
CA LYS A 28 -2.25 -14.24 -17.14
C LYS A 28 -1.81 -13.03 -16.33
N VAL A 29 -0.62 -13.12 -15.75
CA VAL A 29 -0.08 -12.05 -14.91
C VAL A 29 0.83 -11.14 -15.72
N VAL A 30 0.63 -9.84 -15.59
CA VAL A 30 1.49 -8.81 -16.18
C VAL A 30 2.08 -7.96 -15.04
N THR A 31 3.40 -7.89 -15.00
CA THR A 31 4.10 -7.14 -13.97
C THR A 31 5.12 -6.17 -14.57
N THR A 32 5.73 -5.32 -13.77
CA THR A 32 6.77 -4.39 -14.23
C THR A 32 8.13 -5.07 -14.27
N GLU A 33 9.00 -4.64 -15.19
CA GLU A 33 10.39 -5.10 -15.22
C GLU A 33 11.11 -4.86 -13.90
N PRO A 34 12.07 -5.71 -13.53
CA PRO A 34 12.94 -5.51 -12.38
C PRO A 34 13.66 -4.16 -12.44
N ARG A 35 13.76 -3.49 -11.31
CA ARG A 35 14.43 -2.18 -11.23
C ARG A 35 15.74 -2.27 -10.47
N ASN A 36 16.71 -1.48 -10.90
CA ASN A 36 17.94 -1.28 -10.14
C ASN A 36 17.62 -0.55 -8.83
N THR A 37 17.89 -1.18 -7.70
CA THR A 37 17.63 -0.60 -6.38
C THR A 37 18.90 -0.50 -5.53
N GLY A 38 18.99 0.58 -4.75
CA GLY A 38 20.02 0.80 -3.75
C GLY A 38 21.40 1.23 -4.30
N ARG A 39 22.33 1.50 -3.38
CA ARG A 39 23.69 1.96 -3.69
C ARG A 39 24.57 0.93 -4.40
N GLY A 40 24.15 -0.33 -4.47
CA GLY A 40 24.90 -1.43 -5.11
C GLY A 40 24.38 -1.84 -6.49
N ARG A 41 23.37 -1.16 -7.06
CA ARG A 41 22.73 -1.50 -8.35
C ARG A 41 22.32 -2.97 -8.47
N LYS A 42 21.91 -3.61 -7.37
CA LYS A 42 21.34 -4.95 -7.45
C LYS A 42 19.99 -4.87 -8.16
N ILE A 43 19.83 -5.70 -9.18
CA ILE A 43 18.53 -5.91 -9.82
C ILE A 43 17.71 -6.73 -8.82
N LEU A 44 16.61 -6.18 -8.36
CA LEU A 44 15.63 -6.90 -7.55
C LEU A 44 14.37 -7.10 -8.37
N ASN A 45 13.89 -8.33 -8.41
CA ASN A 45 12.57 -8.64 -8.93
C ASN A 45 11.52 -7.90 -8.11
N ASN A 46 10.40 -7.62 -8.73
CA ASN A 46 9.27 -7.12 -7.95
C ASN A 46 8.56 -8.28 -7.24
N PRO A 47 7.81 -8.01 -6.15
CA PRO A 47 7.15 -9.07 -5.36
C PRO A 47 6.20 -9.96 -6.15
N VAL A 48 5.51 -9.43 -7.15
CA VAL A 48 4.59 -10.21 -7.99
C VAL A 48 5.37 -11.19 -8.88
N GLU A 49 6.52 -10.77 -9.43
CA GLU A 49 7.40 -11.67 -10.16
C GLU A 49 7.90 -12.81 -9.28
N ASP A 50 8.40 -12.49 -8.06
CA ASP A 50 8.87 -13.50 -7.11
C ASP A 50 7.74 -14.46 -6.70
N TYR A 51 6.53 -13.95 -6.49
CA TYR A 51 5.35 -14.76 -6.24
C TYR A 51 5.04 -15.71 -7.40
N CYS A 52 5.00 -15.20 -8.65
CA CYS A 52 4.70 -16.01 -9.83
C CYS A 52 5.74 -17.12 -10.04
N ARG A 53 7.03 -16.80 -9.88
CA ARG A 53 8.11 -17.81 -9.95
C ARG A 53 7.94 -18.91 -8.90
N SER A 54 7.63 -18.54 -7.65
CA SER A 54 7.49 -19.49 -6.55
C SER A 54 6.26 -20.39 -6.63
N ASN A 55 5.22 -19.92 -7.33
CA ASN A 55 3.94 -20.64 -7.44
C ASN A 55 3.66 -21.20 -8.84
N ASN A 56 4.65 -21.16 -9.75
CA ASN A 56 4.52 -21.61 -11.15
C ASN A 56 3.36 -20.93 -11.91
N VAL A 57 3.13 -19.63 -11.63
CA VAL A 57 2.14 -18.81 -12.34
C VAL A 57 2.81 -18.16 -13.54
N GLU A 58 2.18 -18.27 -14.72
CA GLU A 58 2.67 -17.63 -15.94
C GLU A 58 2.62 -16.11 -15.80
N TYR A 59 3.72 -15.43 -16.12
CA TYR A 59 3.76 -13.97 -16.10
C TYR A 59 4.55 -13.41 -17.29
N SER A 60 4.32 -12.13 -17.57
CA SER A 60 5.09 -11.36 -18.54
C SER A 60 5.32 -9.94 -18.06
N TYR A 61 6.33 -9.28 -18.62
CA TYR A 61 6.55 -7.86 -18.35
C TYR A 61 5.66 -6.98 -19.22
N TYR A 62 5.18 -5.91 -18.60
CA TYR A 62 4.38 -4.89 -19.27
C TYR A 62 5.21 -4.09 -20.27
N SER A 63 4.63 -3.87 -21.44
CA SER A 63 5.11 -2.91 -22.43
C SER A 63 3.91 -2.23 -23.09
N ASN A 64 3.99 -0.92 -23.30
CA ASN A 64 2.95 -0.17 -24.01
C ASN A 64 2.76 -0.60 -25.48
N SER A 65 3.76 -1.27 -26.06
CA SER A 65 3.70 -1.78 -27.44
C SER A 65 3.16 -3.22 -27.53
N LYS A 66 3.00 -3.90 -26.40
CA LYS A 66 2.46 -5.27 -26.37
C LYS A 66 0.96 -5.24 -26.26
N TYR A 67 0.30 -5.99 -27.15
CA TYR A 67 -1.16 -6.18 -27.13
C TYR A 67 -1.51 -7.57 -26.63
N TYR A 68 -2.66 -7.69 -26.00
CA TYR A 68 -3.18 -8.91 -25.41
C TYR A 68 -4.53 -9.21 -26.05
N ASP A 69 -4.49 -9.69 -27.31
CA ASP A 69 -5.69 -9.90 -28.16
C ASP A 69 -6.64 -10.97 -27.57
N ASP A 70 -6.14 -11.75 -26.64
CA ASP A 70 -6.91 -12.78 -25.93
C ASP A 70 -7.41 -12.31 -24.54
N MET A 71 -7.32 -11.02 -24.23
CA MET A 71 -7.83 -10.46 -22.98
C MET A 71 -9.35 -10.32 -23.01
N ASP A 72 -10.02 -10.99 -22.10
CA ASP A 72 -11.44 -10.79 -21.79
C ASP A 72 -11.60 -9.49 -20.98
N PHE A 73 -10.98 -9.46 -19.80
CA PHE A 73 -10.79 -8.26 -19.00
C PHE A 73 -9.50 -8.32 -18.17
N GLY A 74 -9.07 -7.15 -17.70
CA GLY A 74 -7.91 -7.02 -16.82
C GLY A 74 -8.26 -6.39 -15.48
N ILE A 75 -7.62 -6.86 -14.41
CA ILE A 75 -7.68 -6.26 -13.07
C ILE A 75 -6.31 -5.72 -12.71
N CYS A 76 -6.27 -4.46 -12.31
CA CYS A 76 -5.07 -3.73 -11.93
C CYS A 76 -5.10 -3.41 -10.43
N VAL A 77 -4.02 -3.73 -9.72
CA VAL A 77 -3.86 -3.37 -8.29
C VAL A 77 -2.40 -3.02 -8.04
N SER A 78 -2.13 -1.83 -7.54
CA SER A 78 -0.77 -1.40 -7.16
C SER A 78 0.29 -1.74 -8.23
N PHE A 79 -0.01 -1.38 -9.49
CA PHE A 79 0.79 -1.78 -10.64
C PHE A 79 2.04 -0.92 -10.86
N GLY A 80 1.96 0.38 -10.52
CA GLY A 80 3.09 1.29 -10.60
C GLY A 80 3.51 1.71 -12.02
N SER A 81 2.73 1.37 -13.05
CA SER A 81 2.87 1.84 -14.43
C SER A 81 1.58 2.48 -14.92
N ILE A 82 1.71 3.42 -15.84
CA ILE A 82 0.56 4.09 -16.46
C ILE A 82 0.32 3.46 -17.83
N PHE A 83 -0.91 3.08 -18.10
CA PHE A 83 -1.32 2.61 -19.41
C PHE A 83 -1.40 3.78 -20.40
N SER A 84 -0.88 3.58 -21.61
CA SER A 84 -1.04 4.56 -22.69
C SER A 84 -2.47 4.59 -23.24
N ASN A 85 -2.85 5.70 -23.86
CA ASN A 85 -4.15 5.84 -24.49
C ASN A 85 -4.38 4.76 -25.55
N ASP A 86 -3.36 4.47 -26.37
CA ASP A 86 -3.45 3.43 -27.40
C ASP A 86 -3.68 2.05 -26.81
N PHE A 87 -3.04 1.77 -25.67
CA PHE A 87 -3.24 0.53 -24.93
C PHE A 87 -4.68 0.43 -24.41
N LEU A 88 -5.19 1.48 -23.75
CA LEU A 88 -6.56 1.51 -23.21
C LEU A 88 -7.63 1.45 -24.30
N ASN A 89 -7.40 2.07 -25.47
CA ASN A 89 -8.31 1.98 -26.59
C ASN A 89 -8.42 0.56 -27.17
N LYS A 90 -7.34 -0.20 -27.13
CA LYS A 90 -7.33 -1.60 -27.57
C LYS A 90 -7.83 -2.59 -26.49
N HIS A 91 -7.70 -2.23 -25.24
CA HIS A 91 -8.10 -3.03 -24.08
C HIS A 91 -9.07 -2.25 -23.18
N PRO A 92 -10.30 -2.00 -23.64
CA PRO A 92 -11.23 -1.12 -22.92
C PRO A 92 -11.82 -1.73 -21.66
N SER A 93 -11.57 -3.02 -21.38
CA SER A 93 -12.10 -3.74 -20.21
C SER A 93 -11.03 -3.93 -19.14
N ILE A 94 -10.28 -2.88 -18.78
CA ILE A 94 -9.34 -2.92 -17.65
C ILE A 94 -9.92 -2.15 -16.48
N PHE A 95 -9.96 -2.82 -15.32
CA PHE A 95 -10.47 -2.27 -14.06
C PHE A 95 -9.33 -2.11 -13.05
N ASN A 96 -9.35 -1.02 -12.31
CA ASN A 96 -8.44 -0.84 -11.18
C ASN A 96 -9.19 -1.03 -9.86
N ILE A 97 -8.55 -1.70 -8.92
CA ILE A 97 -8.98 -1.72 -7.52
C ILE A 97 -8.22 -0.61 -6.80
N HIS A 98 -8.92 0.48 -6.52
CA HIS A 98 -8.40 1.61 -5.77
C HIS A 98 -8.84 1.53 -4.31
N LEU A 99 -7.91 1.68 -3.38
CA LEU A 99 -8.16 1.42 -1.96
C LEU A 99 -8.73 2.65 -1.24
N SER A 100 -9.75 3.26 -1.84
CA SER A 100 -10.61 4.28 -1.26
C SER A 100 -12.02 4.22 -1.84
N ILE A 101 -12.93 4.99 -1.25
CA ILE A 101 -14.30 5.18 -1.76
C ILE A 101 -14.29 6.37 -2.72
N LEU A 102 -14.04 6.11 -4.00
CA LEU A 102 -14.02 7.16 -5.03
C LEU A 102 -15.37 7.90 -5.10
N PRO A 103 -15.34 9.23 -5.34
CA PRO A 103 -14.20 10.06 -5.75
C PRO A 103 -13.30 10.58 -4.62
N ASN A 104 -13.39 10.04 -3.41
CA ASN A 104 -12.53 10.45 -2.31
C ASN A 104 -11.15 9.81 -2.41
N LEU A 105 -10.09 10.58 -2.05
CA LEU A 105 -8.70 10.15 -1.96
C LEU A 105 -8.15 9.55 -3.27
N VAL A 106 -8.44 10.23 -4.40
CA VAL A 106 -7.77 9.96 -5.68
C VAL A 106 -6.25 10.08 -5.52
N GLY A 107 -5.49 9.09 -6.03
CA GLY A 107 -4.03 9.15 -6.01
C GLY A 107 -3.34 7.98 -5.30
N PRO A 108 -2.03 8.11 -4.97
CA PRO A 108 -1.16 6.96 -4.73
C PRO A 108 -1.26 6.30 -3.35
N SER A 109 -1.76 6.98 -2.32
CA SER A 109 -1.66 6.52 -0.94
C SER A 109 -2.94 6.77 -0.12
N PRO A 110 -4.09 6.24 -0.57
CA PRO A 110 -5.37 6.51 0.10
C PRO A 110 -5.43 5.92 1.52
N VAL A 111 -4.94 4.71 1.74
CA VAL A 111 -4.94 4.05 3.05
C VAL A 111 -4.14 4.87 4.07
N GLU A 112 -2.92 5.24 3.74
CA GLU A 112 -2.07 6.03 4.62
C GLU A 112 -2.67 7.42 4.90
N THR A 113 -3.29 8.03 3.88
CA THR A 113 -3.95 9.33 4.02
C THR A 113 -5.13 9.24 5.00
N THR A 114 -5.96 8.21 4.89
CA THR A 114 -7.07 7.94 5.82
C THR A 114 -6.57 7.82 7.25
N ILE A 115 -5.50 7.03 7.49
CA ILE A 115 -4.92 6.87 8.83
C ILE A 115 -4.36 8.20 9.37
N LEU A 116 -3.65 8.96 8.54
CA LEU A 116 -3.08 10.25 8.94
C LEU A 116 -4.14 11.28 9.31
N ASN A 117 -5.28 11.27 8.62
CA ASN A 117 -6.43 12.11 8.95
C ASN A 117 -7.11 11.70 10.26
N GLY A 118 -6.86 10.47 10.76
CA GLY A 118 -7.54 9.91 11.91
C GLY A 118 -8.91 9.32 11.59
N ASP A 119 -9.21 9.12 10.31
CA ASP A 119 -10.45 8.50 9.85
C ASP A 119 -10.39 6.99 10.05
N THR A 120 -11.58 6.36 10.22
CA THR A 120 -11.72 4.90 10.41
C THR A 120 -12.44 4.23 9.24
N LEU A 121 -13.06 5.01 8.36
CA LEU A 121 -13.81 4.50 7.23
C LEU A 121 -12.87 4.24 6.04
N PHE A 122 -12.58 2.99 5.81
CA PHE A 122 -11.80 2.50 4.67
C PHE A 122 -12.70 1.87 3.62
N GLY A 123 -12.13 1.52 2.49
CA GLY A 123 -12.84 0.78 1.46
C GLY A 123 -12.04 0.68 0.18
N TYR A 124 -12.67 0.07 -0.80
CA TYR A 124 -12.12 -0.01 -2.14
C TYR A 124 -13.17 0.25 -3.20
N THR A 125 -12.72 0.74 -4.32
CA THR A 125 -13.53 0.99 -5.52
C THR A 125 -12.94 0.25 -6.69
N ILE A 126 -13.73 -0.57 -7.36
CA ILE A 126 -13.39 -1.18 -8.64
C ILE A 126 -13.98 -0.27 -9.71
N PHE A 127 -13.13 0.29 -10.54
CA PHE A 127 -13.55 1.21 -11.59
C PHE A 127 -12.81 0.90 -12.90
N LYS A 128 -13.44 1.24 -14.02
CA LYS A 128 -12.84 1.09 -15.33
C LYS A 128 -11.74 2.13 -15.54
N ILE A 129 -10.55 1.71 -15.94
CA ILE A 129 -9.45 2.64 -16.22
C ILE A 129 -9.75 3.43 -17.49
N ILE A 130 -9.56 4.74 -17.40
CA ILE A 130 -9.61 5.69 -18.52
C ILE A 130 -8.32 6.54 -18.52
N ASN A 131 -8.18 7.45 -19.46
CA ASN A 131 -7.00 8.33 -19.58
C ASN A 131 -6.79 9.28 -18.40
N GLU A 132 -7.80 9.48 -17.56
CA GLU A 132 -7.70 10.28 -16.35
C GLU A 132 -7.52 9.39 -15.13
N VAL A 133 -6.49 9.71 -14.33
CA VAL A 133 -6.12 8.91 -13.13
C VAL A 133 -7.28 8.87 -12.15
N ASP A 134 -7.70 7.64 -11.80
CA ASP A 134 -8.72 7.30 -10.82
C ASP A 134 -10.11 7.94 -11.04
N LYS A 135 -10.42 8.39 -12.27
CA LYS A 135 -11.68 9.07 -12.62
C LYS A 135 -12.66 8.24 -13.45
N GLY A 136 -12.31 7.02 -13.78
CA GLY A 136 -13.19 6.17 -14.58
C GLY A 136 -14.49 5.79 -13.88
N PRO A 137 -15.50 5.33 -14.63
CA PRO A 137 -16.78 4.94 -14.05
C PRO A 137 -16.65 3.69 -13.17
N ILE A 138 -17.43 3.67 -12.09
CA ILE A 138 -17.39 2.68 -11.03
C ILE A 138 -18.18 1.44 -11.41
N LEU A 139 -17.57 0.28 -11.23
CA LEU A 139 -18.20 -1.02 -11.31
C LEU A 139 -18.76 -1.45 -9.94
N PHE A 140 -17.94 -1.36 -8.91
CA PHE A 140 -18.26 -1.82 -7.56
C PHE A 140 -17.53 -0.97 -6.52
N LYS A 141 -18.11 -0.78 -5.36
CA LYS A 141 -17.40 -0.24 -4.19
C LYS A 141 -17.96 -0.82 -2.91
N ASN A 142 -17.08 -1.03 -1.95
CA ASN A 142 -17.44 -1.44 -0.60
C ASN A 142 -16.62 -0.65 0.43
N GLN A 143 -17.20 -0.47 1.61
CA GLN A 143 -16.58 0.27 2.70
C GLN A 143 -16.63 -0.54 3.99
N ILE A 144 -15.59 -0.37 4.81
CA ILE A 144 -15.39 -1.09 6.07
C ILE A 144 -14.94 -0.09 7.13
N ASP A 145 -15.47 -0.19 8.33
CA ASP A 145 -14.98 0.59 9.46
C ASP A 145 -13.86 -0.16 10.17
N ILE A 146 -12.65 0.37 10.11
CA ILE A 146 -11.44 -0.24 10.68
C ILE A 146 -10.85 0.72 11.71
N VAL A 147 -11.00 0.38 12.97
CA VAL A 147 -10.58 1.25 14.07
C VAL A 147 -9.14 0.97 14.49
N ASN A 148 -8.35 2.04 14.56
CA ASN A 148 -7.06 2.09 15.28
C ASN A 148 -5.97 1.15 14.73
N ASN A 149 -5.97 0.83 13.43
CA ASN A 149 -5.08 -0.15 12.82
C ASN A 149 -3.84 0.42 12.12
N TYR A 150 -2.81 -0.40 12.02
CA TYR A 150 -1.65 -0.18 11.17
C TYR A 150 -2.02 -0.37 9.70
N SER A 151 -1.33 0.30 8.78
CA SER A 151 -1.62 0.18 7.35
C SER A 151 -1.51 -1.26 6.84
N SER A 152 -0.59 -2.07 7.38
CA SER A 152 -0.49 -3.51 7.09
C SER A 152 -1.79 -4.27 7.38
N ASN A 153 -2.42 -4.01 8.52
CA ASN A 153 -3.70 -4.64 8.89
C ASN A 153 -4.83 -4.15 7.99
N VAL A 154 -4.86 -2.84 7.69
CA VAL A 154 -5.87 -2.27 6.78
C VAL A 154 -5.79 -2.91 5.38
N TYR A 155 -4.58 -3.05 4.82
CA TYR A 155 -4.39 -3.73 3.53
C TYR A 155 -4.86 -5.19 3.58
N GLN A 156 -4.60 -5.89 4.68
CA GLN A 156 -5.07 -7.26 4.87
C GLN A 156 -6.61 -7.31 4.92
N GLU A 157 -7.25 -6.52 5.77
CA GLU A 157 -8.71 -6.50 5.92
C GLU A 157 -9.42 -6.12 4.61
N LEU A 158 -8.89 -5.13 3.86
CA LEU A 158 -9.45 -4.76 2.56
C LEU A 158 -9.35 -5.90 1.53
N SER A 159 -8.25 -6.64 1.52
CA SER A 159 -8.10 -7.78 0.60
C SER A 159 -8.93 -9.00 1.01
N GLU A 160 -9.14 -9.23 2.29
CA GLU A 160 -10.04 -10.26 2.80
C GLU A 160 -11.51 -9.93 2.49
N ASP A 161 -11.92 -8.68 2.68
CA ASP A 161 -13.26 -8.23 2.30
C ASP A 161 -13.49 -8.33 0.77
N PHE A 162 -12.49 -7.97 -0.04
CA PHE A 162 -12.55 -8.18 -1.49
C PHE A 162 -12.77 -9.66 -1.83
N LYS A 163 -12.04 -10.57 -1.18
CA LYS A 163 -12.18 -12.01 -1.38
C LYS A 163 -13.59 -12.51 -1.04
N ILE A 164 -14.15 -12.03 0.09
CA ILE A 164 -15.51 -12.39 0.53
C ILE A 164 -16.55 -11.91 -0.47
N ASN A 165 -16.40 -10.69 -0.98
CA ASN A 165 -17.37 -10.09 -1.89
C ASN A 165 -17.14 -10.47 -3.36
N PHE A 166 -16.07 -11.18 -3.71
CA PHE A 166 -15.64 -11.39 -5.08
C PHE A 166 -16.73 -11.97 -5.98
N ASN A 167 -17.46 -12.99 -5.49
CA ASN A 167 -18.52 -13.65 -6.25
C ASN A 167 -19.76 -12.76 -6.49
N SER A 168 -19.87 -11.63 -5.79
CA SER A 168 -20.94 -10.64 -6.02
C SER A 168 -20.58 -9.58 -7.05
N ILE A 169 -19.31 -9.57 -7.54
CA ILE A 169 -18.81 -8.60 -8.50
C ILE A 169 -18.99 -9.14 -9.92
N ASP A 170 -19.95 -8.57 -10.63
CA ASP A 170 -20.15 -8.89 -12.06
C ASP A 170 -19.43 -7.87 -12.95
N PHE A 171 -18.33 -8.29 -13.57
CA PHE A 171 -17.50 -7.45 -14.45
C PHE A 171 -18.19 -7.05 -15.77
N ASN A 172 -19.38 -7.59 -16.05
CA ASN A 172 -20.22 -7.21 -17.18
C ASN A 172 -21.34 -6.24 -16.80
N SER A 173 -21.46 -5.88 -15.53
CA SER A 173 -22.50 -4.96 -15.04
C SER A 173 -22.32 -3.55 -15.61
N SER A 174 -23.42 -2.78 -15.59
CA SER A 174 -23.40 -1.37 -15.98
C SER A 174 -22.54 -0.55 -15.03
N LEU A 175 -21.71 0.29 -15.61
CA LEU A 175 -20.83 1.20 -14.87
C LEU A 175 -21.59 2.47 -14.47
N LYS A 176 -21.21 3.06 -13.33
CA LYS A 176 -21.79 4.31 -12.82
C LYS A 176 -20.72 5.40 -12.77
N ASP A 177 -21.06 6.59 -13.22
CA ASP A 177 -20.15 7.73 -13.09
C ASP A 177 -19.86 8.06 -11.63
N GLN A 178 -18.66 8.57 -11.37
CA GLN A 178 -18.30 9.06 -10.06
C GLN A 178 -19.07 10.36 -9.75
N VAL A 179 -19.73 10.40 -8.59
CA VAL A 179 -20.51 11.56 -8.14
C VAL A 179 -20.01 11.98 -6.76
N GLY A 180 -19.81 13.28 -6.58
CA GLY A 180 -19.36 13.87 -5.32
C GLY A 180 -18.13 14.76 -5.47
N GLU A 181 -17.66 15.30 -4.35
CA GLU A 181 -16.44 16.10 -4.30
C GLU A 181 -15.20 15.20 -4.41
N VAL A 182 -14.25 15.62 -5.24
CA VAL A 182 -12.99 14.89 -5.43
C VAL A 182 -11.98 15.36 -4.39
N THR A 183 -11.55 14.46 -3.52
CA THR A 183 -10.42 14.69 -2.63
C THR A 183 -9.18 13.92 -3.11
N ARG A 184 -7.99 14.30 -2.64
CA ARG A 184 -6.74 13.68 -3.08
C ARG A 184 -5.99 13.05 -1.93
N SER A 185 -5.41 11.88 -2.17
CA SER A 185 -4.44 11.27 -1.27
C SER A 185 -3.07 11.96 -1.40
N TYR A 186 -2.27 11.86 -0.35
CA TYR A 186 -0.94 12.46 -0.32
C TYR A 186 0.08 11.68 -1.16
N LYS A 187 1.02 12.42 -1.75
CA LYS A 187 2.27 11.84 -2.27
C LYS A 187 3.36 12.13 -1.26
N PHE A 188 3.74 11.13 -0.50
CA PHE A 188 4.68 11.28 0.61
C PHE A 188 6.12 11.49 0.16
N THR A 189 6.82 12.34 0.91
CA THR A 189 8.26 12.60 0.81
C THR A 189 8.95 12.11 2.09
N LYS A 190 10.28 12.04 2.09
CA LYS A 190 11.03 11.61 3.29
C LYS A 190 10.71 12.44 4.54
N ASN A 191 10.36 13.71 4.39
CA ASN A 191 10.04 14.58 5.52
C ASN A 191 8.73 14.22 6.20
N ASP A 192 7.76 13.67 5.47
CA ASP A 192 6.46 13.27 6.02
C ASP A 192 6.59 12.14 7.06
N TYR A 193 7.65 11.32 6.95
CA TYR A 193 7.95 10.23 7.89
C TYR A 193 8.60 10.71 9.19
N LEU A 194 9.08 11.95 9.25
CA LEU A 194 9.69 12.50 10.45
C LEU A 194 8.63 12.80 11.50
N ILE A 195 8.84 12.26 12.71
CA ILE A 195 8.14 12.67 13.92
C ILE A 195 9.03 13.68 14.61
N SER A 196 8.55 14.92 14.74
CA SER A 196 9.23 16.03 15.38
C SER A 196 8.65 16.28 16.78
N LYS A 197 9.33 17.09 17.60
CA LYS A 197 8.81 17.51 18.89
C LYS A 197 7.57 18.40 18.80
N GLU A 198 7.34 18.99 17.63
CA GLU A 198 6.16 19.83 17.34
C GLU A 198 4.91 19.03 16.98
N ASP A 199 5.07 17.72 16.70
CA ASP A 199 3.92 16.84 16.45
C ASP A 199 3.12 16.62 17.75
N THR A 200 1.81 16.48 17.62
CA THR A 200 0.97 15.99 18.71
C THR A 200 1.12 14.47 18.86
N LEU A 201 0.78 13.94 20.03
CA LEU A 201 0.83 12.50 20.30
C LEU A 201 -0.04 11.71 19.31
N ILE A 202 -1.22 12.24 18.98
CA ILE A 202 -2.11 11.60 18.01
C ILE A 202 -1.49 11.58 16.62
N ASN A 203 -0.90 12.68 16.15
CA ASN A 203 -0.24 12.75 14.85
C ASN A 203 0.96 11.81 14.77
N ALA A 204 1.78 11.73 15.82
CA ALA A 204 2.91 10.82 15.90
C ALA A 204 2.47 9.36 15.84
N LYS A 205 1.42 8.99 16.59
CA LYS A 205 0.83 7.64 16.55
C LYS A 205 0.26 7.31 15.16
N ASN A 206 -0.45 8.26 14.52
CA ASN A 206 -0.97 8.08 13.17
C ASN A 206 0.15 7.91 12.13
N LYS A 207 1.25 8.67 12.22
CA LYS A 207 2.43 8.48 11.35
C LYS A 207 3.03 7.07 11.50
N ILE A 208 3.17 6.56 12.72
CA ILE A 208 3.70 5.20 12.95
C ILE A 208 2.79 4.14 12.30
N LYS A 209 1.48 4.30 12.43
CA LYS A 209 0.50 3.38 11.86
C LYS A 209 0.43 3.47 10.33
N ALA A 210 0.38 4.69 9.80
CA ALA A 210 0.23 4.93 8.37
C ALA A 210 1.44 4.43 7.58
N PHE A 211 2.65 4.64 8.09
CA PHE A 211 3.89 4.36 7.36
C PHE A 211 4.47 2.96 7.60
N ASP A 212 3.72 2.07 8.24
CA ASP A 212 4.16 0.71 8.55
C ASP A 212 4.57 -0.09 7.28
N VAL A 213 3.83 0.03 6.19
CA VAL A 213 4.09 -0.66 4.92
C VAL A 213 5.05 0.11 4.01
N LEU A 214 4.89 1.44 3.90
CA LEU A 214 5.68 2.25 2.97
C LEU A 214 7.13 2.50 3.46
N GLY A 215 7.38 2.28 4.74
CA GLY A 215 8.65 2.49 5.41
C GLY A 215 8.43 3.25 6.72
N PRO A 216 9.07 2.82 7.82
CA PRO A 216 8.68 3.26 9.15
C PRO A 216 8.93 4.77 9.37
N ALA A 217 8.01 5.42 10.10
CA ALA A 217 8.23 6.75 10.64
C ALA A 217 9.50 6.77 11.49
N PHE A 218 10.13 7.93 11.63
CA PHE A 218 11.39 8.05 12.35
C PHE A 218 11.49 9.32 13.17
N ILE A 219 12.31 9.27 14.21
CA ILE A 219 12.76 10.43 15.00
C ILE A 219 14.25 10.68 14.77
N LYS A 220 14.69 11.89 15.09
CA LYS A 220 16.10 12.22 15.28
C LYS A 220 16.41 12.22 16.78
N TYR A 221 17.27 11.34 17.23
CA TYR A 221 17.68 11.19 18.63
C TYR A 221 19.20 11.09 18.73
N ASP A 222 19.85 11.97 19.50
CA ASP A 222 21.32 12.06 19.62
C ASP A 222 22.04 12.02 18.26
N SER A 223 21.61 12.88 17.34
CA SER A 223 22.13 12.98 15.95
C SER A 223 21.96 11.71 15.09
N LYS A 224 21.23 10.71 15.56
CA LYS A 224 20.95 9.47 14.85
C LYS A 224 19.50 9.39 14.40
N ILE A 225 19.27 8.67 13.31
CA ILE A 225 17.93 8.32 12.87
C ILE A 225 17.50 7.03 13.58
N ILE A 226 16.35 7.10 14.25
CA ILE A 226 15.70 5.92 14.86
C ILE A 226 14.36 5.72 14.19
N LYS A 227 14.23 4.64 13.44
CA LYS A 227 12.97 4.23 12.82
C LYS A 227 12.07 3.58 13.88
N ILE A 228 10.79 3.91 13.85
CA ILE A 228 9.81 3.45 14.84
C ILE A 228 8.83 2.51 14.13
N HIS A 229 8.71 1.29 14.62
CA HIS A 229 7.77 0.29 14.09
C HIS A 229 6.53 0.13 14.96
N LYS A 230 6.70 0.26 16.29
CA LYS A 230 5.59 0.16 17.24
C LYS A 230 5.78 1.11 18.41
N TYR A 231 4.67 1.54 18.97
CA TYR A 231 4.60 2.27 20.22
C TYR A 231 3.77 1.50 21.25
N THR A 232 3.84 1.91 22.50
CA THR A 232 3.01 1.41 23.61
C THR A 232 2.42 2.60 24.38
N GLU A 233 1.39 2.36 25.20
CA GLU A 233 0.72 3.46 25.89
C GLU A 233 1.51 3.99 27.10
N ASN A 234 2.20 3.10 27.84
CA ASN A 234 2.88 3.50 29.09
C ASN A 234 4.01 2.59 29.56
N ASN A 235 4.46 1.65 28.74
CA ASN A 235 5.34 0.57 29.23
C ASN A 235 6.69 0.52 28.51
N SER A 236 7.35 1.69 28.37
CA SER A 236 8.69 1.78 27.77
C SER A 236 9.58 2.74 28.53
N THR A 237 10.86 2.40 28.66
CA THR A 237 11.92 3.27 29.18
C THR A 237 12.45 4.23 28.12
N PHE A 238 12.13 4.02 26.85
CA PHE A 238 12.45 4.94 25.76
C PHE A 238 11.23 5.78 25.41
N THR A 239 11.24 7.01 25.87
CA THR A 239 10.20 8.00 25.56
C THR A 239 10.74 9.08 24.65
N TYR A 240 9.87 9.64 23.83
CA TYR A 240 10.16 10.81 23.01
C TYR A 240 9.14 11.91 23.34
N GLU A 241 9.64 13.06 23.75
CA GLU A 241 8.81 14.21 24.13
C GLU A 241 8.21 14.86 22.89
N LEU A 242 6.90 15.03 22.90
CA LEU A 242 6.12 15.70 21.88
C LEU A 242 5.44 16.94 22.46
N LYS A 243 4.80 17.74 21.62
CA LYS A 243 4.13 18.99 21.99
C LYS A 243 3.13 18.84 23.14
N ASP A 244 2.42 17.71 23.23
CA ASP A 244 1.30 17.49 24.15
C ASP A 244 1.42 16.19 24.98
N GLY A 245 2.60 15.55 24.98
CA GLY A 245 2.80 14.34 25.78
C GLY A 245 4.03 13.53 25.42
N LEU A 246 4.14 12.36 26.01
CA LEU A 246 5.25 11.44 25.80
C LEU A 246 4.82 10.29 24.88
N LEU A 247 5.58 10.06 23.80
CA LEU A 247 5.46 8.90 22.96
C LEU A 247 6.35 7.77 23.52
N TYR A 248 5.75 6.67 23.96
CA TYR A 248 6.46 5.49 24.46
C TYR A 248 6.77 4.54 23.31
N LEU A 249 8.08 4.37 23.00
CA LEU A 249 8.52 3.54 21.89
C LEU A 249 8.61 2.06 22.30
N ASP A 250 8.13 1.14 21.47
CA ASP A 250 8.20 -0.30 21.72
C ASP A 250 9.20 -1.00 20.81
N GLU A 251 9.02 -0.94 19.49
CA GLU A 251 9.90 -1.57 18.51
C GLU A 251 10.55 -0.52 17.61
N ILE A 252 11.86 -0.56 17.52
CA ILE A 252 12.65 0.44 16.79
C ILE A 252 13.75 -0.21 15.94
N THR A 253 14.24 0.56 14.95
CA THR A 253 15.50 0.26 14.24
C THR A 253 16.41 1.48 14.36
N PRO A 254 17.37 1.48 15.31
CA PRO A 254 18.38 2.53 15.38
C PRO A 254 19.30 2.48 14.16
N GLU A 255 19.84 3.64 13.76
CA GLU A 255 20.78 3.75 12.66
C GLU A 255 21.97 2.77 12.82
N GLY A 256 22.26 1.99 11.77
CA GLY A 256 23.32 0.98 11.78
C GLY A 256 23.04 -0.27 12.59
N LYS A 257 21.82 -0.46 13.13
CA LYS A 257 21.43 -1.65 13.90
C LYS A 257 20.25 -2.39 13.27
N LYS A 258 19.98 -3.61 13.77
CA LYS A 258 18.79 -4.38 13.44
C LYS A 258 17.60 -3.89 14.27
N ARG A 259 16.38 -4.25 13.84
CA ARG A 259 15.13 -4.03 14.59
C ARG A 259 15.22 -4.72 15.97
N MET A 260 14.83 -4.00 17.03
CA MET A 260 14.90 -4.45 18.42
C MET A 260 13.84 -3.78 19.28
N LYS A 261 13.68 -4.28 20.51
CA LYS A 261 12.86 -3.60 21.53
C LYS A 261 13.54 -2.31 21.99
N ALA A 262 12.75 -1.26 22.18
CA ALA A 262 13.24 0.05 22.60
C ALA A 262 13.93 0.02 23.98
N ASN A 263 13.40 -0.79 24.90
CA ASN A 263 14.00 -0.98 26.22
C ASN A 263 15.40 -1.63 26.17
N ASP A 264 15.64 -2.52 25.21
CA ASP A 264 16.98 -3.15 25.03
C ASP A 264 17.99 -2.12 24.50
N TYR A 265 17.53 -1.25 23.60
CA TYR A 265 18.37 -0.15 23.11
C TYR A 265 18.79 0.79 24.24
N MET A 266 17.86 1.19 25.13
CA MET A 266 18.14 2.08 26.23
C MET A 266 19.10 1.44 27.27
N ARG A 267 18.92 0.16 27.59
CA ARG A 267 19.87 -0.57 28.45
C ARG A 267 21.29 -0.55 27.88
N GLY A 268 21.42 -0.76 26.59
CA GLY A 268 22.73 -0.72 25.91
C GLY A 268 23.37 0.67 25.87
N LEU A 269 22.59 1.76 25.93
CA LEU A 269 23.12 3.12 26.06
C LEU A 269 23.62 3.39 27.49
N GLN A 270 22.86 3.02 28.52
CA GLN A 270 23.26 3.17 29.92
C GLN A 270 24.58 2.48 30.23
N TRP A 271 24.81 1.30 29.69
CA TRP A 271 26.08 0.55 29.82
C TRP A 271 27.29 1.30 29.25
N LYS A 272 27.11 2.07 28.17
CA LYS A 272 28.21 2.85 27.55
C LYS A 272 28.60 4.11 28.34
N TYR A 273 27.70 4.65 29.17
CA TYR A 273 28.00 5.83 29.99
C TYR A 273 28.52 5.48 31.38
N GLN A 274 28.58 4.19 31.73
CA GLN A 274 29.13 3.68 33.01
C GLN A 274 30.58 3.14 32.89
N GLN A 275 31.14 3.12 31.70
CA GLN A 275 32.56 2.85 31.39
C GLN A 275 33.30 4.13 30.98
#